data_37d8a74a8baead9cd490b7f751922920
#
_entry.id   37d8a74a8baead9cd490b7f751922920
#
_cell.length_a   1.000
_cell.length_b   1.000
_cell.length_c   1.000
_cell.angle_alpha   90.00
_cell.angle_beta   90.00
_cell.angle_gamma   90.00
#
_symmetry.space_group_name_H-M   'P 1'
#
loop_
_entity.id
_entity.type
_entity.pdbx_description
1 polymer ?
#
loop_
_entity_poly.entity_id
_entity_poly.type
_entity_poly.pdbx_seq_one_letter_code
_entity_poly.pdbx_strand_id
1 'polypeptide(L)'
;MNTKERIIEEALRLFSEKGYAGTSMSDIAERLKITKAALYKHYSGKREIFQKILDRMSALDAERAAEYDMPGAEDDEYAEAYMKTALDSIRRYSIAQFRHWTEDGFSSRFRKMLTIEQYNDSTMADLY
;
A
#
# COMPACT_ATOMS: atom_id res chain seq x y z
N MET A 1 10.01 14.96 1.92
CA MET A 1 9.36 13.88 2.70
C MET A 1 9.48 14.18 4.19
N ASN A 2 8.37 14.25 4.90
CA ASN A 2 8.38 14.51 6.34
C ASN A 2 8.65 13.23 7.15
N THR A 3 8.79 13.37 8.45
CA THR A 3 9.12 12.25 9.34
C THR A 3 8.05 11.15 9.29
N LYS A 4 6.76 11.51 9.26
CA LYS A 4 5.67 10.54 9.19
C LYS A 4 5.74 9.71 7.90
N GLU A 5 6.03 10.34 6.79
CA GLU A 5 6.17 9.65 5.50
C GLU A 5 7.40 8.73 5.49
N ARG A 6 8.49 9.18 6.08
CA ARG A 6 9.71 8.35 6.21
C ARG A 6 9.44 7.10 7.05
N ILE A 7 8.67 7.24 8.12
CA ILE A 7 8.29 6.11 8.96
C ILE A 7 7.52 5.08 8.14
N ILE A 8 6.53 5.51 7.37
CA ILE A 8 5.73 4.62 6.53
C ILE A 8 6.61 3.91 5.50
N GLU A 9 7.49 4.62 4.82
CA GLU A 9 8.38 4.04 3.81
C GLU A 9 9.32 2.99 4.40
N GLU A 10 9.99 3.29 5.51
CA GLU A 10 10.93 2.36 6.12
C GLU A 10 10.24 1.16 6.77
N ALA A 11 9.07 1.38 7.37
CA ALA A 11 8.27 0.29 7.92
C ALA A 11 7.85 -0.68 6.81
N LEU A 12 7.40 -0.16 5.67
CA LEU A 12 7.01 -0.99 4.54
C LEU A 12 8.20 -1.80 4.01
N ARG A 13 9.38 -1.20 3.94
CA ARG A 13 10.59 -1.91 3.54
C ARG A 13 10.89 -3.07 4.47
N LEU A 14 10.85 -2.83 5.79
CA LEU A 14 11.07 -3.87 6.78
C LEU A 14 10.01 -4.97 6.72
N PHE A 15 8.74 -4.60 6.57
CA PHE A 15 7.66 -5.56 6.43
C PHE A 15 7.83 -6.42 5.19
N SER A 16 8.33 -5.85 4.09
CA SER A 16 8.56 -6.62 2.86
C SER A 16 9.79 -7.52 2.95
N GLU A 17 10.75 -7.20 3.82
CA GLU A 17 11.97 -7.99 4.01
C GLU A 17 11.81 -9.07 5.07
N LYS A 18 11.20 -8.73 6.20
CA LYS A 18 11.14 -9.58 7.41
C LYS A 18 9.73 -10.04 7.76
N GLY A 19 8.71 -9.53 7.10
CA GLY A 19 7.32 -9.73 7.46
C GLY A 19 6.87 -8.82 8.59
N TYR A 20 5.55 -8.69 8.74
CA TYR A 20 4.96 -7.86 9.79
C TYR A 20 5.33 -8.37 11.19
N ALA A 21 5.15 -9.67 11.42
CA ALA A 21 5.46 -10.29 12.72
C ALA A 21 6.95 -10.22 13.06
N GLY A 22 7.82 -10.28 12.05
CA GLY A 22 9.27 -10.26 12.21
C GLY A 22 9.87 -8.86 12.39
N THR A 23 9.04 -7.82 12.37
CA THR A 23 9.48 -6.43 12.50
C THR A 23 8.94 -5.83 13.77
N SER A 24 9.80 -5.19 14.57
CA SER A 24 9.40 -4.50 15.81
C SER A 24 9.46 -2.99 15.63
N MET A 25 8.82 -2.26 16.56
CA MET A 25 8.95 -0.80 16.61
C MET A 25 10.41 -0.38 16.81
N SER A 26 11.17 -1.16 17.57
CA SER A 26 12.61 -0.92 17.73
C SER A 26 13.36 -1.03 16.42
N ASP A 27 13.03 -2.02 15.59
CA ASP A 27 13.64 -2.21 14.27
C ASP A 27 13.40 -0.99 13.38
N ILE A 28 12.18 -0.48 13.39
CA ILE A 28 11.80 0.69 12.60
C ILE A 28 12.55 1.94 13.07
N ALA A 29 12.58 2.16 14.38
CA ALA A 29 13.29 3.30 14.97
C ALA A 29 14.79 3.26 14.65
N GLU A 30 15.40 2.09 14.76
CA GLU A 30 16.81 1.89 14.45
C GLU A 30 17.11 2.20 12.98
N ARG A 31 16.29 1.72 12.06
CA ARG A 31 16.45 1.99 10.64
C ARG A 31 16.37 3.49 10.31
N LEU A 32 15.51 4.22 11.05
CA LEU A 32 15.33 5.65 10.88
C LEU A 32 16.35 6.49 11.67
N LYS A 33 17.15 5.86 12.51
CA LYS A 33 18.09 6.53 13.40
C LYS A 33 17.42 7.51 14.35
N ILE A 34 16.27 7.12 14.87
CA ILE A 34 15.52 7.88 15.88
C ILE A 34 15.29 7.00 17.10
N THR A 35 14.93 7.60 18.22
CA THR A 35 14.59 6.83 19.41
C THR A 35 13.22 6.18 19.25
N LYS A 36 13.02 5.08 19.98
CA LYS A 36 11.72 4.42 20.03
C LYS A 36 10.64 5.37 20.56
N ALA A 37 10.99 6.21 21.56
CA ALA A 37 10.07 7.22 22.10
C ALA A 37 9.64 8.23 21.03
N ALA A 38 10.58 8.67 20.18
CA ALA A 38 10.27 9.59 19.08
C ALA A 38 9.32 8.93 18.07
N LEU A 39 9.51 7.65 17.78
CA LEU A 39 8.62 6.90 16.89
C LEU A 39 7.20 6.84 17.46
N TYR A 40 7.05 6.54 18.75
CA TYR A 40 5.74 6.46 19.41
C TYR A 40 5.02 7.80 19.48
N LYS A 41 5.72 8.92 19.32
CA LYS A 41 5.06 10.23 19.21
C LYS A 41 4.27 10.38 17.92
N HIS A 42 4.66 9.65 16.88
CA HIS A 42 3.99 9.72 15.57
C HIS A 42 2.94 8.64 15.39
N TYR A 43 3.19 7.44 15.90
CA TYR A 43 2.30 6.28 15.75
C TYR A 43 2.25 5.49 17.04
N SER A 44 1.05 5.06 17.42
CA SER A 44 0.84 4.34 18.68
C SER A 44 1.43 2.93 18.68
N GLY A 45 1.69 2.37 17.52
CA GLY A 45 2.26 1.05 17.40
C GLY A 45 2.35 0.59 15.94
N LYS A 46 2.85 -0.62 15.78
CA LYS A 46 3.08 -1.24 14.48
C LYS A 46 1.78 -1.38 13.68
N ARG A 47 0.68 -1.68 14.36
CA ARG A 47 -0.63 -1.86 13.72
C ARG A 47 -1.13 -0.58 13.07
N GLU A 48 -0.95 0.56 13.75
CA GLU A 48 -1.33 1.86 13.19
C GLU A 48 -0.50 2.18 11.95
N ILE A 49 0.80 1.89 11.99
CA ILE A 49 1.69 2.06 10.84
C ILE A 49 1.19 1.22 9.67
N PHE A 50 0.84 -0.04 9.93
CA PHE A 50 0.31 -0.94 8.90
C PHE A 50 -0.98 -0.38 8.29
N GLN A 51 -1.89 0.14 9.12
CA GLN A 51 -3.13 0.73 8.63
C GLN A 51 -2.87 1.93 7.73
N LYS A 52 -1.87 2.75 8.06
CA LYS A 52 -1.50 3.90 7.22
C LYS A 52 -0.90 3.46 5.88
N ILE A 53 -0.21 2.35 5.85
CA ILE A 53 0.27 1.76 4.60
C ILE A 53 -0.91 1.36 3.72
N LEU A 54 -1.91 0.71 4.29
CA LEU A 54 -3.14 0.33 3.58
C LEU A 54 -3.87 1.56 3.03
N ASP A 55 -4.00 2.59 3.85
CA ASP A 55 -4.68 3.84 3.46
C ASP A 55 -3.96 4.50 2.29
N ARG A 56 -2.64 4.56 2.33
CA ARG A 56 -1.83 5.15 1.26
C ARG A 56 -1.98 4.35 -0.04
N MET A 57 -1.99 3.04 0.05
CA MET A 57 -2.15 2.17 -1.12
C MET A 57 -3.52 2.37 -1.77
N SER A 58 -4.56 2.46 -0.96
CA SER A 58 -5.92 2.71 -1.42
C SER A 58 -6.03 4.07 -2.12
N ALA A 59 -5.39 5.11 -1.57
CA ALA A 59 -5.37 6.44 -2.17
C ALA A 59 -4.67 6.44 -3.53
N LEU A 60 -3.55 5.73 -3.64
CA LEU A 60 -2.82 5.62 -4.91
C LEU A 60 -3.65 4.90 -5.98
N ASP A 61 -4.36 3.86 -5.60
CA ASP A 61 -5.22 3.13 -6.52
C ASP A 61 -6.38 4.00 -7.00
N ALA A 62 -6.98 4.80 -6.11
CA ALA A 62 -8.04 5.72 -6.46
C ALA A 62 -7.54 6.81 -7.43
N GLU A 63 -6.36 7.36 -7.20
CA GLU A 63 -5.75 8.36 -8.09
C GLU A 63 -5.52 7.77 -9.48
N ARG A 64 -5.04 6.55 -9.56
CA ARG A 64 -4.82 5.89 -10.85
C ARG A 64 -6.10 5.64 -11.61
N ALA A 65 -7.14 5.19 -10.92
CA ALA A 65 -8.45 5.00 -11.53
C ALA A 65 -8.97 6.30 -12.12
N ALA A 66 -8.84 7.40 -11.38
CA ALA A 66 -9.27 8.72 -11.85
C ALA A 66 -8.45 9.20 -13.04
N GLU A 67 -7.13 8.98 -13.03
CA GLU A 67 -6.23 9.39 -14.11
C GLU A 67 -6.59 8.75 -15.45
N TYR A 68 -7.05 7.50 -15.42
CA TYR A 68 -7.44 6.77 -16.62
C TYR A 68 -8.95 6.80 -16.89
N ASP A 69 -9.66 7.72 -16.22
CA ASP A 69 -11.10 7.91 -16.41
C ASP A 69 -11.92 6.65 -16.11
N MET A 70 -11.43 5.86 -15.14
CA MET A 70 -12.13 4.66 -14.71
C MET A 70 -13.02 4.98 -13.52
N PRO A 71 -14.25 4.44 -13.47
CA PRO A 71 -15.14 4.66 -12.34
C PRO A 71 -14.63 3.96 -11.09
N GLY A 72 -14.92 4.54 -9.92
CA GLY A 72 -14.58 3.93 -8.64
C GLY A 72 -15.48 2.73 -8.35
N ALA A 73 -15.00 1.84 -7.48
CA ALA A 73 -15.74 0.61 -7.14
C ALA A 73 -17.06 0.88 -6.42
N GLU A 74 -17.20 2.04 -5.80
CA GLU A 74 -18.40 2.44 -5.06
C GLU A 74 -19.38 3.29 -5.87
N ASP A 75 -19.05 3.52 -7.13
CA ASP A 75 -19.91 4.29 -8.03
C ASP A 75 -21.13 3.46 -8.38
N ASP A 76 -22.33 3.98 -8.10
CA ASP A 76 -23.60 3.33 -8.40
C ASP A 76 -23.79 3.09 -9.91
N GLU A 77 -23.13 3.90 -10.74
CA GLU A 77 -23.18 3.80 -12.19
C GLU A 77 -21.95 3.08 -12.78
N TYR A 78 -21.22 2.36 -11.94
CA TYR A 78 -19.96 1.72 -12.33
C TYR A 78 -20.08 0.90 -13.60
N ALA A 79 -21.06 0.01 -13.66
CA ALA A 79 -21.23 -0.88 -14.79
C ALA A 79 -21.56 -0.11 -16.08
N GLU A 80 -22.40 0.90 -16.00
CA GLU A 80 -22.78 1.74 -17.14
C GLU A 80 -21.61 2.60 -17.59
N ALA A 81 -20.91 3.24 -16.65
CA ALA A 81 -19.75 4.07 -16.96
C ALA A 81 -18.63 3.22 -17.58
N TYR A 82 -18.43 2.02 -17.07
CA TYR A 82 -17.43 1.08 -17.62
C TYR A 82 -17.73 0.73 -19.07
N MET A 83 -19.00 0.45 -19.38
CA MET A 83 -19.44 0.12 -20.73
C MET A 83 -19.23 1.27 -21.72
N LYS A 84 -19.28 2.50 -21.25
CA LYS A 84 -19.07 3.70 -22.07
C LYS A 84 -17.60 4.04 -22.26
N THR A 85 -16.70 3.47 -21.44
CA THR A 85 -15.27 3.74 -21.53
C THR A 85 -14.71 3.15 -22.82
N ALA A 86 -13.94 3.95 -23.57
CA ALA A 86 -13.33 3.46 -24.81
C ALA A 86 -12.40 2.28 -24.52
N LEU A 87 -12.44 1.28 -25.39
CA LEU A 87 -11.62 0.08 -25.26
C LEU A 87 -10.14 0.42 -25.10
N ASP A 88 -9.68 1.44 -25.80
CA ASP A 88 -8.31 1.92 -25.73
C ASP A 88 -7.94 2.46 -24.35
N SER A 89 -8.86 3.19 -23.70
CA SER A 89 -8.66 3.70 -22.34
C SER A 89 -8.60 2.56 -21.34
N ILE A 90 -9.45 1.55 -21.49
CA ILE A 90 -9.46 0.36 -20.64
C ILE A 90 -8.11 -0.35 -20.76
N ARG A 91 -7.65 -0.52 -21.98
CA ARG A 91 -6.38 -1.18 -22.27
C ARG A 91 -5.20 -0.43 -21.62
N ARG A 92 -5.16 0.90 -21.78
CA ARG A 92 -4.09 1.72 -21.19
C ARG A 92 -4.11 1.66 -19.68
N TYR A 93 -5.29 1.71 -19.08
CA TYR A 93 -5.44 1.57 -17.64
C TYR A 93 -4.90 0.23 -17.15
N SER A 94 -5.28 -0.86 -17.81
CA SER A 94 -4.86 -2.21 -17.43
C SER A 94 -3.34 -2.38 -17.52
N ILE A 95 -2.71 -1.85 -18.57
CA ILE A 95 -1.26 -1.89 -18.73
C ILE A 95 -0.57 -1.06 -17.63
N ALA A 96 -1.07 0.14 -17.37
CA ALA A 96 -0.51 1.02 -16.34
C ALA A 96 -0.64 0.40 -14.95
N GLN A 97 -1.76 -0.24 -14.66
CA GLN A 97 -1.98 -0.91 -13.38
C GLN A 97 -0.99 -2.07 -13.20
N PHE A 98 -0.80 -2.87 -14.24
CA PHE A 98 0.17 -3.97 -14.22
C PHE A 98 1.59 -3.46 -13.99
N ARG A 99 2.03 -2.42 -14.72
CA ARG A 99 3.34 -1.82 -14.53
C ARG A 99 3.52 -1.28 -13.11
N HIS A 100 2.49 -0.62 -12.61
CA HIS A 100 2.52 -0.06 -11.27
C HIS A 100 2.73 -1.15 -10.22
N TRP A 101 2.01 -2.27 -10.35
CA TRP A 101 2.11 -3.38 -9.42
C TRP A 101 3.47 -4.09 -9.49
N THR A 102 4.16 -4.04 -10.63
CA THR A 102 5.43 -4.72 -10.84
C THR A 102 6.65 -3.80 -10.72
N GLU A 103 6.51 -2.54 -11.10
CA GLU A 103 7.64 -1.60 -11.20
C GLU A 103 7.67 -0.53 -10.12
N ASP A 104 6.51 -0.10 -9.63
CA ASP A 104 6.45 0.91 -8.57
C ASP A 104 7.00 0.33 -7.26
N GLY A 105 7.99 1.02 -6.67
CA GLY A 105 8.67 0.54 -5.48
C GLY A 105 7.75 0.33 -4.28
N PHE A 106 6.78 1.23 -4.05
CA PHE A 106 5.84 1.11 -2.94
C PHE A 106 4.88 -0.06 -3.16
N SER A 107 4.23 -0.12 -4.32
CA SER A 107 3.26 -1.16 -4.64
C SER A 107 3.90 -2.55 -4.68
N SER A 108 5.10 -2.65 -5.24
CA SER A 108 5.84 -3.91 -5.30
C SER A 108 6.17 -4.42 -3.89
N ARG A 109 6.64 -3.55 -3.02
CA ARG A 109 6.93 -3.91 -1.62
C ARG A 109 5.67 -4.28 -0.85
N PHE A 110 4.55 -3.57 -1.10
CA PHE A 110 3.26 -3.87 -0.49
C PHE A 110 2.80 -5.28 -0.86
N ARG A 111 2.86 -5.65 -2.14
CA ARG A 111 2.50 -7.00 -2.59
C ARG A 111 3.38 -8.06 -1.97
N LYS A 112 4.69 -7.81 -1.88
CA LYS A 112 5.64 -8.74 -1.27
C LYS A 112 5.31 -8.96 0.20
N MET A 113 4.98 -7.89 0.91
CA MET A 113 4.55 -7.98 2.30
C MET A 113 3.32 -8.87 2.45
N LEU A 114 2.29 -8.63 1.63
CA LEU A 114 1.05 -9.43 1.69
C LEU A 114 1.30 -10.90 1.35
N THR A 115 2.20 -11.16 0.40
CA THR A 115 2.56 -12.54 0.03
C THR A 115 3.17 -13.28 1.21
N ILE A 116 4.02 -12.62 1.98
CA ILE A 116 4.61 -13.21 3.19
C ILE A 116 3.53 -13.46 4.24
N GLU A 117 2.69 -12.47 4.49
CA GLU A 117 1.71 -12.52 5.58
C GLU A 117 0.57 -13.48 5.33
N GLN A 118 0.26 -13.82 4.08
CA GLN A 118 -0.80 -14.78 3.78
C GLN A 118 -0.54 -16.17 4.38
N TYR A 119 0.72 -16.49 4.70
CA TYR A 119 1.09 -17.74 5.35
C TYR A 119 1.15 -17.64 6.87
N ASN A 120 1.10 -16.41 7.42
CA ASN A 120 1.27 -16.14 8.84
C ASN A 120 -0.03 -15.69 9.52
N ASP A 121 -0.94 -15.09 8.76
CA ASP A 121 -2.16 -14.50 9.30
C ASP A 121 -3.26 -14.55 8.24
N SER A 122 -4.38 -15.22 8.55
CA SER A 122 -5.49 -15.37 7.62
C SER A 122 -6.15 -14.02 7.28
N THR A 123 -6.12 -13.06 8.20
CA THR A 123 -6.65 -11.71 7.96
C THR A 123 -5.85 -11.01 6.86
N MET A 124 -4.54 -11.20 6.87
CA MET A 124 -3.67 -10.64 5.83
C MET A 124 -3.88 -11.33 4.48
N ALA A 125 -4.14 -12.62 4.48
CA ALA A 125 -4.45 -13.36 3.27
C ALA A 125 -5.69 -12.82 2.56
N ASP A 126 -6.68 -12.38 3.32
CA ASP A 126 -7.91 -11.80 2.77
C ASP A 126 -7.67 -10.46 2.06
N LEU A 127 -6.58 -9.77 2.40
CA LEU A 127 -6.19 -8.51 1.74
C LEU A 127 -5.43 -8.73 0.43
N TYR A 128 -4.81 -9.89 0.28
CA TYR A 128 -4.01 -10.22 -0.89
C TYR A 128 -4.88 -10.39 -2.12
#